data_d0d3d0c313cad03fcba3fc4096cc8643
#
_entry.id   d0d3d0c313cad03fcba3fc4096cc8643
#
_cell.length_a   1.000
_cell.length_b   1.000
_cell.length_c   1.000
_cell.angle_alpha   90.00
_cell.angle_beta   90.00
_cell.angle_gamma   90.00
#
_symmetry.space_group_name_H-M   'P 1'
#
loop_
_entity.id
_entity.type
_entity.pdbx_description
1 polymer ?
#
loop_
_entity_poly.entity_id
_entity_poly.type
_entity_poly.pdbx_seq_one_letter_code
_entity_poly.pdbx_strand_id
1 'polypeptide(L)'
;RKGQTVLYLKGAQQISDCLALMGASGSVFALEDVRIRKQARGAANRAINCDEHNSEKMLNAAQQQVSAIRWYTIAHGLRELPPALQEIARLRLENVDLSLTELGAQLDPPLSKSAVNHRMRRLMLLIQRRKPTARKPPNRSRTNNGNVLFMCDSCIIRHVVIH
;
A
#
# COMPACT_ATOMS: atom_id res chain seq x y z
N ARG A 1 -40.86 -24.57 19.29
CA ARG A 1 -42.31 -24.53 19.58
C ARG A 1 -42.71 -25.95 19.99
N LYS A 2 -43.35 -26.08 21.12
CA LYS A 2 -43.67 -27.40 21.68
C LYS A 2 -44.46 -28.25 20.68
N GLY A 3 -43.92 -29.44 20.35
CA GLY A 3 -44.59 -30.45 19.56
C GLY A 3 -44.47 -30.39 18.03
N GLN A 4 -43.70 -29.48 17.47
CA GLN A 4 -43.48 -29.40 16.00
C GLN A 4 -42.03 -29.71 15.66
N THR A 5 -41.81 -30.59 14.69
CA THR A 5 -40.49 -30.82 14.10
C THR A 5 -40.20 -29.69 13.08
N VAL A 6 -39.10 -28.97 13.30
CA VAL A 6 -38.70 -27.90 12.40
C VAL A 6 -37.42 -28.33 11.68
N LEU A 7 -37.48 -28.40 10.36
CA LEU A 7 -36.30 -28.63 9.51
C LEU A 7 -35.63 -27.29 9.21
N TYR A 8 -34.32 -27.21 9.45
CA TYR A 8 -33.56 -26.01 9.21
C TYR A 8 -32.46 -26.26 8.17
N LEU A 9 -32.54 -25.56 7.03
CA LEU A 9 -31.57 -25.67 5.93
C LEU A 9 -30.76 -24.37 5.84
N LYS A 10 -29.41 -24.48 5.87
CA LYS A 10 -28.50 -23.33 5.77
C LYS A 10 -27.78 -23.25 4.41
N GLY A 11 -27.55 -24.37 3.77
CA GLY A 11 -26.83 -24.46 2.50
C GLY A 11 -27.74 -24.08 1.33
N ALA A 12 -27.28 -23.16 0.48
CA ALA A 12 -28.05 -22.75 -0.69
C ALA A 12 -28.36 -23.93 -1.64
N GLN A 13 -27.44 -24.89 -1.77
CA GLN A 13 -27.67 -26.09 -2.56
C GLN A 13 -28.75 -26.97 -1.93
N GLN A 14 -28.70 -27.19 -0.62
CA GLN A 14 -29.71 -27.96 0.12
C GLN A 14 -31.11 -27.35 0.01
N ILE A 15 -31.19 -26.00 0.02
CA ILE A 15 -32.44 -25.27 -0.18
C ILE A 15 -32.94 -25.47 -1.60
N SER A 16 -32.08 -25.38 -2.61
CA SER A 16 -32.37 -25.60 -4.01
C SER A 16 -32.91 -27.02 -4.25
N ASP A 17 -32.22 -28.04 -3.69
CA ASP A 17 -32.61 -29.44 -3.80
C ASP A 17 -33.98 -29.70 -3.14
N CYS A 18 -34.22 -29.14 -1.97
CA CYS A 18 -35.48 -29.23 -1.25
C CYS A 18 -36.64 -28.60 -2.07
N LEU A 19 -36.42 -27.42 -2.66
CA LEU A 19 -37.39 -26.74 -3.52
C LEU A 19 -37.69 -27.56 -4.78
N ALA A 20 -36.68 -28.20 -5.38
CA ALA A 20 -36.84 -29.07 -6.54
C ALA A 20 -37.67 -30.31 -6.19
N LEU A 21 -37.41 -30.96 -5.04
CA LEU A 21 -38.19 -32.10 -4.56
C LEU A 21 -39.66 -31.75 -4.29
N MET A 22 -39.92 -30.50 -3.85
CA MET A 22 -41.29 -30.00 -3.68
C MET A 22 -41.97 -29.58 -4.99
N GLY A 23 -41.32 -29.72 -6.14
CA GLY A 23 -41.85 -29.32 -7.45
C GLY A 23 -41.88 -27.80 -7.67
N ALA A 24 -41.23 -27.02 -6.83
CA ALA A 24 -41.18 -25.55 -6.90
C ALA A 24 -40.08 -25.02 -7.83
N SER A 25 -40.06 -25.49 -9.09
CA SER A 25 -38.99 -25.17 -10.06
C SER A 25 -38.81 -23.66 -10.31
N GLY A 26 -39.90 -22.91 -10.35
CA GLY A 26 -39.84 -21.44 -10.48
C GLY A 26 -39.06 -20.78 -9.32
N SER A 27 -39.21 -21.30 -8.09
CA SER A 27 -38.47 -20.83 -6.91
C SER A 27 -37.01 -21.22 -6.95
N VAL A 28 -36.68 -22.39 -7.51
CA VAL A 28 -35.28 -22.81 -7.75
C VAL A 28 -34.59 -21.84 -8.69
N PHE A 29 -35.17 -21.49 -9.81
CA PHE A 29 -34.60 -20.54 -10.77
C PHE A 29 -34.44 -19.15 -10.14
N ALA A 30 -35.42 -18.67 -9.40
CA ALA A 30 -35.31 -17.38 -8.70
C ALA A 30 -34.16 -17.36 -7.65
N LEU A 31 -34.00 -18.46 -6.92
CA LEU A 31 -32.90 -18.61 -5.97
C LEU A 31 -31.53 -18.60 -6.67
N GLU A 32 -31.40 -19.37 -7.77
CA GLU A 32 -30.13 -19.42 -8.51
C GLU A 32 -29.79 -18.07 -9.16
N ASP A 33 -30.76 -17.37 -9.68
CA ASP A 33 -30.61 -16.00 -10.22
C ASP A 33 -30.04 -15.04 -9.16
N VAL A 34 -30.57 -15.08 -7.93
CA VAL A 34 -30.07 -14.27 -6.83
C VAL A 34 -28.64 -14.66 -6.45
N ARG A 35 -28.32 -15.96 -6.44
CA ARG A 35 -26.98 -16.48 -6.17
C ARG A 35 -25.97 -15.99 -7.20
N ILE A 36 -26.27 -16.12 -8.48
CA ILE A 36 -25.38 -15.69 -9.58
C ILE A 36 -25.10 -14.19 -9.48
N ARG A 37 -26.14 -13.37 -9.31
CA ARG A 37 -25.97 -11.90 -9.16
C ARG A 37 -25.14 -11.54 -7.94
N LYS A 38 -25.34 -12.21 -6.81
CA LYS A 38 -24.57 -11.99 -5.58
C LYS A 38 -23.08 -12.40 -5.75
N GLN A 39 -22.83 -13.52 -6.42
CA GLN A 39 -21.48 -13.98 -6.72
C GLN A 39 -20.75 -13.02 -7.68
N ALA A 40 -21.43 -12.58 -8.76
CA ALA A 40 -20.88 -11.63 -9.73
C ALA A 40 -20.53 -10.29 -9.07
N ARG A 41 -21.43 -9.73 -8.26
CA ARG A 41 -21.16 -8.49 -7.49
C ARG A 41 -20.01 -8.67 -6.51
N GLY A 42 -19.97 -9.80 -5.80
CA GLY A 42 -18.88 -10.10 -4.87
C GLY A 42 -17.53 -10.25 -5.58
N ALA A 43 -17.50 -10.85 -6.76
CA ALA A 43 -16.29 -10.96 -7.58
C ALA A 43 -15.80 -9.58 -8.07
N ALA A 44 -16.72 -8.77 -8.60
CA ALA A 44 -16.42 -7.41 -9.04
C ALA A 44 -15.90 -6.54 -7.92
N ASN A 45 -16.54 -6.54 -6.75
CA ASN A 45 -16.09 -5.77 -5.59
C ASN A 45 -14.69 -6.22 -5.12
N ARG A 46 -14.40 -7.53 -5.10
CA ARG A 46 -13.06 -8.02 -4.75
C ARG A 46 -12.00 -7.58 -5.75
N ALA A 47 -12.30 -7.55 -7.05
CA ALA A 47 -11.39 -7.08 -8.07
C ALA A 47 -11.07 -5.58 -7.87
N ILE A 48 -12.11 -4.74 -7.70
CA ILE A 48 -11.95 -3.29 -7.46
C ILE A 48 -11.12 -3.04 -6.20
N ASN A 49 -11.47 -3.67 -5.07
CA ASN A 49 -10.74 -3.49 -3.83
C ASN A 49 -9.26 -3.94 -3.95
N CYS A 50 -8.98 -4.96 -4.73
CA CYS A 50 -7.61 -5.42 -5.01
C CYS A 50 -6.83 -4.37 -5.79
N ASP A 51 -7.43 -3.81 -6.85
CA ASP A 51 -6.80 -2.80 -7.70
C ASP A 51 -6.57 -1.48 -6.95
N GLU A 52 -7.54 -1.02 -6.16
CA GLU A 52 -7.40 0.15 -5.29
C GLU A 52 -6.25 -0.03 -4.30
N HIS A 53 -6.21 -1.17 -3.61
CA HIS A 53 -5.16 -1.44 -2.63
C HIS A 53 -3.76 -1.57 -3.25
N ASN A 54 -3.67 -2.12 -4.45
CA ASN A 54 -2.41 -2.19 -5.19
C ASN A 54 -1.94 -0.81 -5.64
N SER A 55 -2.85 0.03 -6.11
CA SER A 55 -2.57 1.42 -6.51
C SER A 55 -2.11 2.26 -5.33
N GLU A 56 -2.79 2.15 -4.19
CA GLU A 56 -2.42 2.83 -2.95
C GLU A 56 -1.02 2.42 -2.46
N LYS A 57 -0.71 1.12 -2.46
CA LYS A 57 0.64 0.63 -2.12
C LYS A 57 1.71 1.16 -3.05
N MET A 58 1.42 1.21 -4.34
CA MET A 58 2.35 1.73 -5.34
C MET A 58 2.63 3.22 -5.08
N LEU A 59 1.60 4.02 -4.86
CA LEU A 59 1.71 5.45 -4.60
C LEU A 59 2.47 5.74 -3.30
N ASN A 60 2.13 5.04 -2.22
CA ASN A 60 2.82 5.16 -0.95
C ASN A 60 4.32 4.82 -1.05
N ALA A 61 4.66 3.75 -1.78
CA ALA A 61 6.06 3.38 -2.04
C ALA A 61 6.79 4.46 -2.86
N ALA A 62 6.15 5.02 -3.88
CA ALA A 62 6.71 6.09 -4.71
C ALA A 62 6.96 7.36 -3.88
N GLN A 63 6.02 7.78 -3.05
CA GLN A 63 6.16 8.94 -2.17
C GLN A 63 7.31 8.77 -1.17
N GLN A 64 7.45 7.58 -0.58
CA GLN A 64 8.58 7.26 0.32
C GLN A 64 9.92 7.34 -0.42
N GLN A 65 9.99 6.82 -1.65
CA GLN A 65 11.18 6.90 -2.49
C GLN A 65 11.54 8.36 -2.78
N VAL A 66 10.57 9.16 -3.25
CA VAL A 66 10.78 10.59 -3.55
C VAL A 66 11.26 11.36 -2.32
N SER A 67 10.62 11.16 -1.17
CA SER A 67 11.00 11.81 0.07
C SER A 67 12.43 11.47 0.49
N ALA A 68 12.81 10.20 0.37
CA ALA A 68 14.16 9.74 0.67
C ALA A 68 15.21 10.31 -0.29
N ILE A 69 14.92 10.33 -1.60
CA ILE A 69 15.81 10.86 -2.62
C ILE A 69 15.98 12.37 -2.45
N ARG A 70 14.90 13.13 -2.19
CA ARG A 70 14.95 14.58 -1.92
C ARG A 70 15.83 14.89 -0.72
N TRP A 71 15.64 14.16 0.37
CA TRP A 71 16.49 14.30 1.54
C TRP A 71 17.97 14.10 1.20
N TYR A 72 18.28 13.01 0.48
CA TYR A 72 19.66 12.70 0.08
C TYR A 72 20.25 13.78 -0.83
N THR A 73 19.47 14.27 -1.78
CA THR A 73 19.88 15.33 -2.72
C THR A 73 20.25 16.62 -2.00
N ILE A 74 19.49 17.00 -0.98
CA ILE A 74 19.76 18.20 -0.17
C ILE A 74 21.00 18.00 0.69
N ALA A 75 21.18 16.82 1.29
CA ALA A 75 22.27 16.56 2.23
C ALA A 75 23.64 16.30 1.55
N HIS A 76 23.63 15.61 0.40
CA HIS A 76 24.86 15.09 -0.22
C HIS A 76 25.00 15.44 -1.71
N GLY A 77 23.89 15.77 -2.38
CA GLY A 77 23.85 15.95 -3.83
C GLY A 77 23.73 14.63 -4.61
N LEU A 78 23.06 14.68 -5.76
CA LEU A 78 22.88 13.50 -6.62
C LEU A 78 24.21 13.01 -7.23
N ARG A 79 25.20 13.88 -7.38
CA ARG A 79 26.48 13.55 -8.02
C ARG A 79 27.32 12.52 -7.27
N GLU A 80 27.07 12.32 -5.99
CA GLU A 80 27.74 11.30 -5.19
C GLU A 80 27.22 9.87 -5.44
N LEU A 81 26.10 9.74 -6.12
CA LEU A 81 25.56 8.43 -6.50
C LEU A 81 26.26 7.87 -7.73
N PRO A 82 26.35 6.54 -7.87
CA PRO A 82 26.76 5.92 -9.13
C PRO A 82 25.85 6.36 -10.28
N PRO A 83 26.37 6.54 -11.52
CA PRO A 83 25.62 7.09 -12.66
C PRO A 83 24.27 6.40 -12.89
N ALA A 84 24.23 5.07 -12.85
CA ALA A 84 23.01 4.28 -13.02
C ALA A 84 21.96 4.52 -11.91
N LEU A 85 22.36 5.00 -10.72
CA LEU A 85 21.46 5.36 -9.63
C LEU A 85 21.08 6.83 -9.68
N GLN A 86 21.93 7.70 -10.25
CA GLN A 86 21.59 9.11 -10.49
C GLN A 86 20.43 9.23 -11.47
N GLU A 87 20.50 8.48 -12.56
CA GLU A 87 19.49 8.49 -13.61
C GLU A 87 18.12 8.07 -13.08
N ILE A 88 18.05 6.93 -12.38
CA ILE A 88 16.77 6.47 -11.82
C ILE A 88 16.25 7.39 -10.70
N ALA A 89 17.14 8.00 -9.92
CA ALA A 89 16.76 8.97 -8.90
C ALA A 89 16.15 10.22 -9.52
N ARG A 90 16.74 10.74 -10.60
CA ARG A 90 16.22 11.90 -11.34
C ARG A 90 14.84 11.60 -11.92
N LEU A 91 14.70 10.49 -12.66
CA LEU A 91 13.42 10.09 -13.25
C LEU A 91 12.32 9.91 -12.19
N ARG A 92 12.65 9.35 -11.02
CA ARG A 92 11.66 9.21 -9.93
C ARG A 92 11.26 10.55 -9.32
N LEU A 93 12.15 11.53 -9.25
CA LEU A 93 11.83 12.88 -8.77
C LEU A 93 10.92 13.63 -9.73
N GLU A 94 11.13 13.45 -11.03
CA GLU A 94 10.35 14.07 -12.11
C GLU A 94 8.97 13.41 -12.27
N ASN A 95 8.89 12.09 -12.05
CA ASN A 95 7.71 11.27 -12.31
C ASN A 95 7.33 10.46 -11.06
N VAL A 96 6.58 11.07 -10.16
CA VAL A 96 6.14 10.44 -8.90
C VAL A 96 5.13 9.34 -9.13
N ASP A 97 4.22 9.53 -10.09
CA ASP A 97 3.05 8.69 -10.29
C ASP A 97 3.34 7.46 -11.18
N LEU A 98 4.47 7.45 -11.90
CA LEU A 98 4.80 6.35 -12.80
C LEU A 98 5.12 5.07 -12.05
N SER A 99 4.63 3.96 -12.60
CA SER A 99 5.02 2.61 -12.16
C SER A 99 6.49 2.32 -12.46
N LEU A 100 7.05 1.30 -11.80
CA LEU A 100 8.44 0.88 -12.07
C LEU A 100 8.65 0.38 -13.52
N THR A 101 7.58 -0.10 -14.16
CA THR A 101 7.62 -0.54 -15.56
C THR A 101 7.75 0.65 -16.50
N GLU A 102 6.94 1.67 -16.29
CA GLU A 102 6.96 2.92 -17.07
C GLU A 102 8.28 3.69 -16.86
N LEU A 103 8.78 3.75 -15.62
CA LEU A 103 10.12 4.30 -15.36
C LEU A 103 11.21 3.55 -16.13
N GLY A 104 11.11 2.22 -16.22
CA GLY A 104 12.04 1.42 -16.97
C GLY A 104 12.02 1.70 -18.48
N ALA A 105 10.86 2.00 -19.03
CA ALA A 105 10.71 2.36 -20.43
C ALA A 105 11.32 3.72 -20.78
N GLN A 106 11.44 4.63 -19.79
CA GLN A 106 12.03 5.96 -19.98
C GLN A 106 13.56 6.00 -19.82
N LEU A 107 14.17 4.89 -19.40
CA LEU A 107 15.62 4.78 -19.29
C LEU A 107 16.25 4.48 -20.65
N ASP A 108 17.48 4.93 -20.86
CA ASP A 108 18.27 4.61 -22.06
C ASP A 108 19.55 3.83 -21.68
N PRO A 109 19.69 2.55 -22.05
CA PRO A 109 18.70 1.70 -22.70
C PRO A 109 17.50 1.33 -21.78
N PRO A 110 16.31 1.01 -22.36
CA PRO A 110 15.14 0.63 -21.60
C PRO A 110 15.39 -0.59 -20.69
N LEU A 111 14.86 -0.55 -19.48
CA LEU A 111 15.07 -1.59 -18.49
C LEU A 111 13.77 -2.30 -18.10
N SER A 112 13.90 -3.59 -17.78
CA SER A 112 12.79 -4.36 -17.22
C SER A 112 12.39 -3.86 -15.83
N LYS A 113 11.12 -4.07 -15.45
CA LYS A 113 10.61 -3.79 -14.09
C LYS A 113 11.51 -4.35 -12.98
N SER A 114 12.04 -5.56 -13.19
CA SER A 114 12.93 -6.24 -12.24
C SER A 114 14.24 -5.48 -12.06
N ALA A 115 14.87 -5.06 -13.16
CA ALA A 115 16.10 -4.29 -13.12
C ALA A 115 15.94 -2.93 -12.46
N VAL A 116 14.83 -2.22 -12.78
CA VAL A 116 14.48 -0.95 -12.14
C VAL A 116 14.27 -1.14 -10.64
N ASN A 117 13.51 -2.16 -10.23
CA ASN A 117 13.29 -2.48 -8.81
C ASN A 117 14.61 -2.77 -8.07
N HIS A 118 15.52 -3.51 -8.69
CA HIS A 118 16.85 -3.79 -8.14
C HIS A 118 17.67 -2.50 -7.96
N ARG A 119 17.71 -1.62 -8.98
CA ARG A 119 18.38 -0.32 -8.89
C ARG A 119 17.77 0.55 -7.81
N MET A 120 16.43 0.61 -7.73
CA MET A 120 15.71 1.40 -6.72
C MET A 120 15.99 0.89 -5.30
N ARG A 121 15.97 -0.42 -5.08
CA ARG A 121 16.33 -1.01 -3.77
C ARG A 121 17.77 -0.67 -3.38
N ARG A 122 18.71 -0.76 -4.31
CA ARG A 122 20.11 -0.40 -4.06
C ARG A 122 20.26 1.08 -3.70
N LEU A 123 19.54 1.96 -4.40
CA LEU A 123 19.49 3.39 -4.11
C LEU A 123 18.95 3.64 -2.68
N MET A 124 17.82 3.04 -2.34
CA MET A 124 17.22 3.19 -1.01
C MET A 124 18.13 2.68 0.11
N LEU A 125 18.84 1.58 -0.10
CA LEU A 125 19.82 1.06 0.87
C LEU A 125 21.00 2.02 1.07
N LEU A 126 21.52 2.64 0.00
CA LEU A 126 22.58 3.66 0.12
C LEU A 126 22.10 4.88 0.90
N ILE A 127 20.90 5.36 0.60
CA ILE A 127 20.30 6.49 1.31
C ILE A 127 20.10 6.15 2.79
N GLN A 128 19.59 4.98 3.12
CA GLN A 128 19.39 4.56 4.51
C GLN A 128 20.69 4.47 5.31
N ARG A 129 21.76 3.97 4.69
CA ARG A 129 23.09 3.91 5.34
C ARG A 129 23.68 5.28 5.67
N ARG A 130 23.31 6.30 4.91
CA ARG A 130 23.79 7.67 5.10
C ARG A 130 22.83 8.54 5.94
N LYS A 131 21.59 8.08 6.16
CA LYS A 131 20.72 8.76 7.15
C LYS A 131 21.35 8.63 8.53
N PRO A 132 21.57 9.75 9.26
CA PRO A 132 21.95 9.65 10.65
C PRO A 132 20.89 8.79 11.33
N THR A 133 21.30 7.68 11.92
CA THR A 133 20.42 6.89 12.78
C THR A 133 19.99 7.82 13.89
N ALA A 134 18.72 8.23 13.90
CA ALA A 134 18.16 8.86 15.08
C ALA A 134 18.44 7.90 16.24
N ARG A 135 19.38 8.25 17.12
CA ARG A 135 19.65 7.47 18.31
C ARG A 135 18.30 7.27 18.98
N LYS A 136 17.89 6.00 19.10
CA LYS A 136 16.74 5.61 19.89
C LYS A 136 16.83 6.41 21.19
N PRO A 137 15.82 7.22 21.54
CA PRO A 137 15.91 7.99 22.78
C PRO A 137 16.21 7.01 23.91
N PRO A 138 17.12 7.34 24.83
CA PRO A 138 17.46 6.46 25.94
C PRO A 138 16.16 6.08 26.66
N ASN A 139 16.02 4.79 26.93
CA ASN A 139 14.87 4.18 27.57
C ASN A 139 14.44 5.07 28.77
N ARG A 140 13.23 5.65 28.67
CA ARG A 140 12.70 6.52 29.73
C ARG A 140 12.58 5.69 30.99
N SER A 141 13.53 5.80 31.89
CA SER A 141 13.28 5.52 33.31
C SER A 141 12.18 6.49 33.76
N ARG A 142 11.06 5.94 34.22
CA ARG A 142 9.96 6.68 34.82
C ARG A 142 10.49 7.45 36.02
N THR A 143 10.77 8.72 35.88
CA THR A 143 10.84 9.62 37.02
C THR A 143 9.46 10.25 37.19
N ASN A 144 8.82 9.94 38.31
CA ASN A 144 7.60 10.58 38.80
C ASN A 144 7.94 12.05 39.10
N ASN A 145 7.74 12.95 38.18
CA ASN A 145 7.47 14.36 38.44
C ASN A 145 7.08 15.04 37.12
N GLY A 146 5.90 15.62 37.14
CA GLY A 146 5.20 16.14 35.99
C GLY A 146 5.74 17.46 35.40
N ASN A 147 6.96 17.46 34.87
CA ASN A 147 7.46 18.54 34.00
C ASN A 147 8.25 17.93 32.85
N VAL A 148 7.62 17.94 31.66
CA VAL A 148 8.26 17.54 30.43
C VAL A 148 8.90 18.75 29.78
N LEU A 149 10.17 18.96 30.03
CA LEU A 149 11.01 19.88 29.26
C LEU A 149 11.47 19.15 27.99
N PHE A 150 10.95 19.56 26.83
CA PHE A 150 11.50 19.17 25.53
C PHE A 150 12.72 20.03 25.22
N MET A 151 13.91 19.50 25.46
CA MET A 151 15.14 20.03 24.85
C MET A 151 15.50 19.13 23.68
N CYS A 152 15.27 19.61 22.48
CA CYS A 152 15.82 19.06 21.25
C CYS A 152 16.83 20.09 20.72
N ASP A 153 18.09 19.89 21.05
CA ASP A 153 19.21 20.60 20.43
C ASP A 153 19.34 20.12 19.00
N SER A 154 19.17 21.02 18.05
CA SER A 154 19.39 20.91 16.61
C SER A 154 18.15 20.83 15.72
N CYS A 155 17.14 21.67 15.95
CA CYS A 155 16.21 22.07 14.89
C CYS A 155 15.95 23.57 15.00
N ILE A 156 16.74 24.37 14.26
CA ILE A 156 16.36 25.74 13.93
C ILE A 156 15.27 25.67 12.88
N ILE A 157 14.03 25.59 13.32
CA ILE A 157 12.88 25.89 12.47
C ILE A 157 12.46 27.32 12.82
N ARG A 158 12.83 28.26 11.94
CA ARG A 158 12.28 29.62 11.98
C ARG A 158 10.76 29.52 11.82
N HIS A 159 10.05 29.94 12.85
CA HIS A 159 8.63 30.24 12.77
C HIS A 159 8.40 31.32 11.70
N VAL A 160 7.73 30.95 10.63
CA VAL A 160 7.03 31.92 9.80
C VAL A 160 5.63 32.06 10.37
N VAL A 161 5.41 33.14 11.09
CA VAL A 161 4.07 33.58 11.48
C VAL A 161 3.46 34.24 10.27
N ILE A 162 2.38 33.68 9.74
CA ILE A 162 1.52 34.36 8.75
C ILE A 162 0.38 35.02 9.55
N HIS A 163 0.33 36.34 9.48
CA HIS A 163 -0.83 37.14 9.87
C HIS A 163 -1.88 37.05 8.78
#